data_7c121bb643267b2a6fb72dff90f40d10
#
_entry.id   7c121bb643267b2a6fb72dff90f40d10
#
_cell.length_a   1.000
_cell.length_b   1.000
_cell.length_c   1.000
_cell.angle_alpha   90.00
_cell.angle_beta   90.00
_cell.angle_gamma   90.00
#
_symmetry.space_group_name_H-M   'P 1'
#
loop_
_entity.id
_entity.type
_entity.pdbx_description
1 polymer ?
#
loop_
_entity_poly.entity_id
_entity_poly.type
_entity_poly.pdbx_seq_one_letter_code
_entity_poly.pdbx_strand_id
1 'polypeptide(L)'
;MISTHRILDKRIKPIAIPLKHPLYDTSTELCLITKDPQKVFKEWVKSKDMKNIKKVIGITKFQKKYSSFEDKRSLCDSYDLFLADDRILSYLPKLLGKYFFEKKKQPIPVKISKETTFCKEILKSCHSTYLHFSSGTYFAIKIGKSDMTSRQIVENIEISVPKIIEKIPRKWRNIQSLSIKTNSSTSLPIFNSLPEISKLVINKPIDDDEKEKRRPGCEMRDK
;
A
#
# COMPACT_ATOMS: atom_id res chain seq x y z
N MET A 1 6.01 3.55 7.35
CA MET A 1 6.33 2.17 6.93
C MET A 1 6.10 1.24 8.11
N ILE A 2 5.55 0.09 7.89
CA ILE A 2 5.21 -0.87 8.96
C ILE A 2 5.83 -2.20 8.62
N SER A 3 6.51 -2.81 9.61
CA SER A 3 7.02 -4.18 9.52
C SER A 3 6.21 -5.09 10.42
N THR A 4 5.92 -6.30 9.95
CA THR A 4 5.17 -7.31 10.69
C THR A 4 5.98 -8.59 10.84
N HIS A 5 5.75 -9.33 11.94
CA HIS A 5 6.41 -10.61 12.20
C HIS A 5 5.95 -11.71 11.22
N ARG A 6 4.68 -11.67 10.82
CA ARG A 6 4.10 -12.65 9.91
C ARG A 6 3.65 -11.99 8.63
N ILE A 7 3.81 -12.71 7.53
CA ILE A 7 3.31 -12.31 6.22
C ILE A 7 1.79 -12.23 6.28
N LEU A 8 1.25 -11.18 5.69
CA LEU A 8 -0.20 -10.95 5.60
C LEU A 8 -0.73 -11.50 4.28
N ASP A 9 -1.98 -11.96 4.30
CA ASP A 9 -2.64 -12.41 3.09
C ASP A 9 -2.78 -11.27 2.09
N LYS A 10 -2.32 -11.48 0.87
CA LYS A 10 -2.43 -10.52 -0.21
C LYS A 10 -3.90 -10.24 -0.52
N ARG A 11 -4.29 -8.97 -0.45
CA ARG A 11 -5.62 -8.50 -0.82
C ARG A 11 -5.55 -7.68 -2.11
N ILE A 12 -6.45 -7.97 -3.03
CA ILE A 12 -6.58 -7.21 -4.29
C ILE A 12 -7.11 -5.81 -4.01
N LYS A 13 -8.10 -5.70 -3.12
CA LYS A 13 -8.72 -4.43 -2.75
C LYS A 13 -7.99 -3.82 -1.56
N PRO A 14 -7.47 -2.61 -1.71
CA PRO A 14 -6.87 -1.90 -0.60
C PRO A 14 -7.93 -1.46 0.42
N ILE A 15 -7.51 -1.31 1.66
CA ILE A 15 -8.37 -0.85 2.74
C ILE A 15 -8.23 0.66 2.86
N ALA A 16 -9.35 1.39 2.77
CA ALA A 16 -9.39 2.83 2.96
C ALA A 16 -9.32 3.18 4.45
N ILE A 17 -8.47 4.13 4.79
CA ILE A 17 -8.29 4.66 6.14
C ILE A 17 -8.48 6.17 6.07
N PRO A 18 -9.53 6.72 6.69
CA PRO A 18 -9.80 8.15 6.66
C PRO A 18 -8.73 8.91 7.45
N LEU A 19 -8.24 9.99 6.86
CA LEU A 19 -7.31 10.94 7.46
C LEU A 19 -8.06 12.19 7.95
N LYS A 20 -7.45 12.92 8.87
CA LYS A 20 -7.95 14.23 9.33
C LYS A 20 -7.61 15.32 8.30
N HIS A 21 -6.37 15.33 7.83
CA HIS A 21 -5.90 16.25 6.80
C HIS A 21 -5.75 15.47 5.49
N PRO A 22 -6.47 15.88 4.43
CA PRO A 22 -6.44 15.18 3.15
C PRO A 22 -5.06 15.29 2.49
N LEU A 23 -4.67 14.24 1.77
CA LEU A 23 -3.43 14.23 0.99
C LEU A 23 -3.59 14.91 -0.38
N TYR A 24 -4.83 14.99 -0.86
CA TYR A 24 -5.13 15.46 -2.22
C TYR A 24 -6.10 16.63 -2.13
N ASP A 25 -5.61 17.78 -2.56
CA ASP A 25 -6.36 19.03 -2.57
C ASP A 25 -7.23 19.17 -3.83
N THR A 26 -8.01 20.23 -3.87
CA THR A 26 -8.86 20.56 -5.02
C THR A 26 -8.08 20.87 -6.29
N SER A 27 -6.79 21.22 -6.18
CA SER A 27 -5.88 21.46 -7.31
C SER A 27 -5.32 20.19 -7.95
N THR A 28 -5.46 19.03 -7.28
CA THR A 28 -4.88 17.75 -7.72
C THR A 28 -5.58 17.25 -8.99
N GLU A 29 -4.81 16.90 -10.01
CA GLU A 29 -5.35 16.37 -11.26
C GLU A 29 -5.65 14.88 -11.18
N LEU A 30 -6.95 14.55 -11.33
CA LEU A 30 -7.46 13.18 -11.21
C LEU A 30 -7.73 12.56 -12.57
N CYS A 31 -7.34 11.29 -12.72
CA CYS A 31 -7.74 10.45 -13.84
C CYS A 31 -8.67 9.33 -13.34
N LEU A 32 -9.87 9.23 -13.92
CA LEU A 32 -10.87 8.23 -13.57
C LEU A 32 -10.89 7.10 -14.60
N ILE A 33 -10.66 5.87 -14.14
CA ILE A 33 -10.77 4.66 -14.97
C ILE A 33 -12.08 3.96 -14.61
N THR A 34 -12.95 3.80 -15.62
CA THR A 34 -14.31 3.29 -15.44
C THR A 34 -14.55 2.01 -16.24
N LYS A 35 -15.59 1.28 -15.85
CA LYS A 35 -16.17 0.24 -16.70
C LYS A 35 -16.89 0.91 -17.88
N ASP A 36 -16.96 0.24 -19.00
CA ASP A 36 -17.77 0.71 -20.14
C ASP A 36 -19.28 0.64 -19.81
N PRO A 37 -20.12 1.61 -20.27
CA PRO A 37 -19.81 2.68 -21.22
C PRO A 37 -19.23 3.95 -20.59
N GLN A 38 -18.14 4.45 -21.14
CA GLN A 38 -17.44 5.66 -20.69
C GLN A 38 -18.30 6.93 -20.77
N LYS A 39 -19.25 7.00 -21.71
CA LYS A 39 -20.08 8.20 -21.98
C LYS A 39 -20.85 8.64 -20.74
N VAL A 40 -21.50 7.71 -20.05
CA VAL A 40 -22.30 7.98 -18.85
C VAL A 40 -21.48 8.65 -17.75
N PHE A 41 -20.27 8.15 -17.49
CA PHE A 41 -19.42 8.72 -16.45
C PHE A 41 -18.86 10.10 -16.81
N LYS A 42 -18.66 10.38 -18.10
CA LYS A 42 -18.32 11.73 -18.57
C LYS A 42 -19.45 12.72 -18.37
N GLU A 43 -20.69 12.31 -18.60
CA GLU A 43 -21.87 13.13 -18.35
C GLU A 43 -22.01 13.44 -16.87
N TRP A 44 -21.82 12.45 -15.99
CA TRP A 44 -21.85 12.66 -14.54
C TRP A 44 -20.76 13.62 -14.05
N VAL A 45 -19.54 13.52 -14.57
CA VAL A 45 -18.46 14.46 -14.24
C VAL A 45 -18.79 15.88 -14.67
N LYS A 46 -19.43 16.06 -15.86
CA LYS A 46 -19.85 17.36 -16.34
C LYS A 46 -21.03 17.91 -15.55
N SER A 47 -22.06 17.09 -15.26
CA SER A 47 -23.26 17.52 -14.53
C SER A 47 -22.94 17.99 -13.11
N LYS A 48 -21.88 17.45 -12.49
CA LYS A 48 -21.46 17.77 -11.13
C LYS A 48 -20.30 18.79 -11.06
N ASP A 49 -19.90 19.37 -12.19
CA ASP A 49 -18.80 20.35 -12.32
C ASP A 49 -17.53 19.97 -11.55
N MET A 50 -17.13 18.69 -11.66
CA MET A 50 -15.94 18.17 -10.97
C MET A 50 -14.66 18.54 -11.73
N LYS A 51 -14.16 19.76 -11.53
CA LYS A 51 -12.98 20.34 -12.21
C LYS A 51 -11.70 19.54 -12.01
N ASN A 52 -11.61 18.81 -10.90
CA ASN A 52 -10.43 18.01 -10.55
C ASN A 52 -10.29 16.77 -11.44
N ILE A 53 -11.39 16.22 -12.00
CA ILE A 53 -11.33 15.07 -12.90
C ILE A 53 -11.06 15.55 -14.31
N LYS A 54 -9.79 15.56 -14.69
CA LYS A 54 -9.36 16.00 -16.03
C LYS A 54 -9.64 14.97 -17.11
N LYS A 55 -9.64 13.68 -16.76
CA LYS A 55 -9.81 12.61 -17.74
C LYS A 55 -10.60 11.44 -17.19
N VAL A 56 -11.53 10.95 -18.02
CA VAL A 56 -12.27 9.71 -17.78
C VAL A 56 -11.94 8.74 -18.90
N ILE A 57 -11.52 7.52 -18.56
CA ILE A 57 -11.08 6.50 -19.52
C ILE A 57 -11.85 5.21 -19.24
N GLY A 58 -12.54 4.67 -20.24
CA GLY A 58 -13.13 3.34 -20.15
C GLY A 58 -12.08 2.24 -20.36
N ILE A 59 -12.30 1.07 -19.78
CA ILE A 59 -11.34 -0.04 -19.81
C ILE A 59 -10.99 -0.49 -21.23
N THR A 60 -11.97 -0.59 -22.12
CA THR A 60 -11.76 -0.97 -23.54
C THR A 60 -10.91 0.06 -24.28
N LYS A 61 -11.15 1.36 -24.01
CA LYS A 61 -10.36 2.44 -24.59
C LYS A 61 -8.94 2.45 -24.00
N PHE A 62 -8.80 2.13 -22.73
CA PHE A 62 -7.50 2.02 -22.08
C PHE A 62 -6.65 0.94 -22.75
N GLN A 63 -7.20 -0.25 -22.96
CA GLN A 63 -6.50 -1.35 -23.63
C GLN A 63 -6.04 -1.01 -25.06
N LYS A 64 -6.90 -0.34 -25.84
CA LYS A 64 -6.59 0.01 -27.24
C LYS A 64 -5.57 1.14 -27.34
N LYS A 65 -5.73 2.21 -26.54
CA LYS A 65 -4.91 3.43 -26.66
C LYS A 65 -3.59 3.35 -25.89
N TYR A 66 -3.56 2.68 -24.73
CA TYR A 66 -2.40 2.61 -23.85
C TYR A 66 -1.81 1.19 -23.83
N SER A 67 -1.59 0.61 -25.01
CA SER A 67 -0.93 -0.70 -25.14
C SER A 67 0.58 -0.58 -24.97
N SER A 68 1.21 0.48 -25.51
CA SER A 68 2.64 0.74 -25.40
C SER A 68 3.07 1.08 -23.97
N PHE A 69 4.30 0.72 -23.62
CA PHE A 69 4.90 1.11 -22.34
C PHE A 69 5.12 2.61 -22.21
N GLU A 70 5.46 3.29 -23.31
CA GLU A 70 5.66 4.73 -23.36
C GLU A 70 4.37 5.50 -23.09
N ASP A 71 3.26 5.09 -23.70
CA ASP A 71 1.95 5.68 -23.47
C ASP A 71 1.53 5.53 -21.99
N LYS A 72 1.82 4.38 -21.38
CA LYS A 72 1.53 4.15 -19.96
C LYS A 72 2.35 5.05 -19.05
N ARG A 73 3.66 5.26 -19.35
CA ARG A 73 4.53 6.18 -18.60
C ARG A 73 4.03 7.60 -18.72
N SER A 74 3.77 8.08 -19.94
CA SER A 74 3.23 9.40 -20.20
C SER A 74 1.89 9.64 -19.48
N LEU A 75 1.02 8.64 -19.46
CA LEU A 75 -0.24 8.71 -18.72
C LEU A 75 0.00 8.80 -17.21
N CYS A 76 0.91 8.00 -16.67
CA CYS A 76 1.23 8.01 -15.24
C CYS A 76 1.82 9.34 -14.78
N ASP A 77 2.63 9.97 -15.63
CA ASP A 77 3.29 11.24 -15.31
C ASP A 77 2.35 12.44 -15.51
N SER A 78 1.33 12.32 -16.38
CA SER A 78 0.34 13.36 -16.64
C SER A 78 -0.65 13.62 -15.50
N TYR A 79 -0.86 12.70 -14.58
CA TYR A 79 -1.85 12.84 -13.51
C TYR A 79 -1.28 12.48 -12.15
N ASP A 80 -1.76 13.15 -11.10
CA ASP A 80 -1.29 12.93 -9.74
C ASP A 80 -1.92 11.69 -9.11
N LEU A 81 -3.21 11.48 -9.37
CA LEU A 81 -3.99 10.42 -8.75
C LEU A 81 -4.88 9.70 -9.76
N PHE A 82 -4.92 8.40 -9.63
CA PHE A 82 -5.78 7.53 -10.42
C PHE A 82 -6.90 6.96 -9.55
N LEU A 83 -8.13 7.15 -9.99
CA LEU A 83 -9.33 6.55 -9.41
C LEU A 83 -9.80 5.43 -10.33
N ALA A 84 -10.27 4.34 -9.77
CA ALA A 84 -10.77 3.21 -10.54
C ALA A 84 -12.08 2.68 -9.97
N ASP A 85 -13.00 2.30 -10.84
CA ASP A 85 -14.21 1.59 -10.43
C ASP A 85 -13.81 0.27 -9.73
N ASP A 86 -14.40 0.00 -8.58
CA ASP A 86 -14.16 -1.21 -7.76
C ASP A 86 -14.33 -2.51 -8.56
N ARG A 87 -15.24 -2.51 -9.56
CA ARG A 87 -15.53 -3.66 -10.42
C ARG A 87 -14.39 -4.05 -11.37
N ILE A 88 -13.55 -3.09 -11.75
CA ILE A 88 -12.44 -3.31 -12.71
C ILE A 88 -11.07 -3.43 -12.04
N LEU A 89 -11.02 -3.23 -10.73
CA LEU A 89 -9.76 -3.18 -9.98
C LEU A 89 -8.89 -4.43 -10.15
N SER A 90 -9.50 -5.62 -10.28
CA SER A 90 -8.79 -6.89 -10.46
C SER A 90 -8.04 -6.99 -11.80
N TYR A 91 -8.52 -6.30 -12.83
CA TYR A 91 -7.91 -6.32 -14.17
C TYR A 91 -6.81 -5.27 -14.34
N LEU A 92 -6.87 -4.19 -13.55
CA LEU A 92 -5.97 -3.04 -13.69
C LEU A 92 -4.48 -3.37 -13.52
N PRO A 93 -4.03 -4.23 -12.59
CA PRO A 93 -2.60 -4.53 -12.44
C PRO A 93 -1.97 -5.09 -13.72
N LYS A 94 -2.71 -5.91 -14.48
CA LYS A 94 -2.24 -6.47 -15.75
C LYS A 94 -2.16 -5.41 -16.86
N LEU A 95 -3.05 -4.42 -16.83
CA LEU A 95 -3.15 -3.38 -17.86
C LEU A 95 -2.17 -2.22 -17.63
N LEU A 96 -2.01 -1.78 -16.39
CA LEU A 96 -1.18 -0.62 -16.03
C LEU A 96 0.32 -0.90 -16.12
N GLY A 97 0.74 -2.15 -15.79
CA GLY A 97 2.14 -2.53 -15.78
C GLY A 97 2.89 -2.06 -14.52
N LYS A 98 4.20 -2.32 -14.46
CA LYS A 98 5.03 -2.09 -13.27
C LYS A 98 5.20 -0.62 -12.90
N TYR A 99 5.27 0.28 -13.87
CA TYR A 99 5.59 1.69 -13.68
C TYR A 99 4.67 2.43 -12.68
N PHE A 100 3.36 2.17 -12.73
CA PHE A 100 2.40 2.72 -11.79
C PHE A 100 2.64 2.27 -10.34
N PHE A 101 3.12 1.04 -10.17
CA PHE A 101 3.43 0.49 -8.85
C PHE A 101 4.77 1.03 -8.31
N GLU A 102 5.77 1.19 -9.14
CA GLU A 102 7.06 1.78 -8.81
C GLU A 102 6.90 3.25 -8.38
N LYS A 103 6.14 4.03 -9.13
CA LYS A 103 5.79 5.43 -8.78
C LYS A 103 4.78 5.54 -7.63
N LYS A 104 4.28 4.41 -7.10
CA LYS A 104 3.24 4.37 -6.05
C LYS A 104 1.98 5.16 -6.40
N LYS A 105 1.67 5.29 -7.69
CA LYS A 105 0.43 5.88 -8.23
C LYS A 105 -0.61 4.81 -8.53
N GLN A 106 -0.80 3.87 -7.61
CA GLN A 106 -1.78 2.79 -7.76
C GLN A 106 -3.19 3.34 -7.78
N PRO A 107 -4.08 2.82 -8.64
CA PRO A 107 -5.46 3.28 -8.70
C PRO A 107 -6.20 3.01 -7.41
N ILE A 108 -6.92 4.01 -6.96
CA ILE A 108 -7.75 3.99 -5.76
C ILE A 108 -9.14 3.47 -6.12
N PRO A 109 -9.67 2.45 -5.43
CA PRO A 109 -11.01 1.94 -5.68
C PRO A 109 -12.07 2.96 -5.26
N VAL A 110 -13.00 3.22 -6.15
CA VAL A 110 -14.18 4.04 -5.91
C VAL A 110 -15.42 3.21 -6.22
N LYS A 111 -16.40 3.21 -5.32
CA LYS A 111 -17.69 2.53 -5.55
C LYS A 111 -18.61 3.43 -6.37
N ILE A 112 -18.59 3.22 -7.67
CA ILE A 112 -19.41 3.99 -8.59
C ILE A 112 -20.68 3.21 -8.93
N SER A 113 -21.71 3.31 -8.08
CA SER A 113 -22.98 2.61 -8.31
C SER A 113 -24.10 3.55 -8.79
N LYS A 114 -24.19 4.74 -8.19
CA LYS A 114 -25.27 5.70 -8.45
C LYS A 114 -24.69 7.10 -8.65
N GLU A 115 -25.32 7.89 -9.50
CA GLU A 115 -24.93 9.28 -9.75
C GLU A 115 -24.97 10.15 -8.49
N THR A 116 -25.99 9.95 -7.64
CA THR A 116 -26.16 10.73 -6.40
C THR A 116 -25.02 10.56 -5.39
N THR A 117 -24.41 9.38 -5.34
CA THR A 117 -23.31 9.07 -4.42
C THR A 117 -21.92 9.29 -5.01
N PHE A 118 -21.85 9.52 -6.33
CA PHE A 118 -20.59 9.64 -7.07
C PHE A 118 -19.63 10.66 -6.49
N CYS A 119 -20.08 11.91 -6.28
CA CYS A 119 -19.23 12.96 -5.71
C CYS A 119 -18.78 12.64 -4.29
N LYS A 120 -19.67 12.10 -3.46
CA LYS A 120 -19.35 11.74 -2.07
C LYS A 120 -18.28 10.65 -1.99
N GLU A 121 -18.37 9.64 -2.84
CA GLU A 121 -17.39 8.55 -2.88
C GLU A 121 -16.02 9.03 -3.40
N ILE A 122 -15.97 9.93 -4.37
CA ILE A 122 -14.71 10.50 -4.86
C ILE A 122 -14.07 11.38 -3.78
N LEU A 123 -14.82 12.27 -3.14
CA LEU A 123 -14.31 13.08 -2.03
C LEU A 123 -13.79 12.22 -0.88
N LYS A 124 -14.55 11.19 -0.49
CA LYS A 124 -14.12 10.23 0.51
C LYS A 124 -12.82 9.53 0.13
N SER A 125 -12.67 9.19 -1.15
CA SER A 125 -11.45 8.56 -1.66
C SER A 125 -10.24 9.50 -1.61
N CYS A 126 -10.44 10.79 -1.87
CA CYS A 126 -9.37 11.80 -1.76
C CYS A 126 -8.98 12.10 -0.29
N HIS A 127 -9.94 12.01 0.64
CA HIS A 127 -9.71 12.21 2.08
C HIS A 127 -9.21 10.96 2.82
N SER A 128 -8.97 9.86 2.11
CA SER A 128 -8.51 8.62 2.72
C SER A 128 -7.14 8.23 2.19
N THR A 129 -6.36 7.57 3.05
CA THR A 129 -5.17 6.82 2.60
C THR A 129 -5.51 5.35 2.41
N TYR A 130 -4.68 4.64 1.67
CA TYR A 130 -4.96 3.25 1.28
C TYR A 130 -3.87 2.32 1.75
N LEU A 131 -4.29 1.29 2.47
CA LEU A 131 -3.44 0.21 2.94
C LEU A 131 -3.48 -0.93 1.93
N HIS A 132 -2.36 -1.19 1.26
CA HIS A 132 -2.17 -2.30 0.35
C HIS A 132 -1.41 -3.41 1.05
N PHE A 133 -2.03 -4.57 1.21
CA PHE A 133 -1.33 -5.76 1.67
C PHE A 133 -0.61 -6.43 0.49
N SER A 134 0.70 -6.51 0.58
CA SER A 134 1.55 -7.27 -0.33
C SER A 134 1.87 -8.65 0.25
N SER A 135 2.56 -9.48 -0.50
CA SER A 135 3.04 -10.79 -0.05
C SER A 135 4.28 -10.72 0.86
N GLY A 136 4.71 -9.53 1.25
CA GLY A 136 5.86 -9.32 2.14
C GLY A 136 5.45 -8.95 3.56
N THR A 137 6.45 -8.86 4.43
CA THR A 137 6.30 -8.40 5.83
C THR A 137 6.32 -6.88 5.96
N TYR A 138 6.73 -6.17 4.89
CA TYR A 138 6.86 -4.72 4.88
C TYR A 138 5.80 -4.07 3.99
N PHE A 139 5.14 -3.04 4.50
CA PHE A 139 4.23 -2.22 3.71
C PHE A 139 4.36 -0.75 4.06
N ALA A 140 4.14 0.09 3.05
CA ALA A 140 4.21 1.53 3.17
C ALA A 140 2.82 2.14 2.96
N ILE A 141 2.50 3.13 3.79
CA ILE A 141 1.24 3.88 3.73
C ILE A 141 1.60 5.36 3.60
N LYS A 142 0.93 6.07 2.70
CA LYS A 142 1.08 7.51 2.56
C LYS A 142 0.30 8.21 3.66
N ILE A 143 0.96 9.02 4.49
CA ILE A 143 0.32 9.72 5.61
C ILE A 143 0.39 11.23 5.44
N GLY A 144 1.40 11.71 4.75
CA GLY A 144 1.62 13.14 4.53
C GLY A 144 2.32 13.43 3.22
N LYS A 145 2.34 14.70 2.86
CA LYS A 145 3.16 15.29 1.79
C LYS A 145 4.17 16.25 2.42
N SER A 146 5.23 16.60 1.69
CA SER A 146 6.24 17.58 2.12
C SER A 146 5.68 18.99 2.38
N ASP A 147 4.58 19.33 1.71
CA ASP A 147 3.93 20.64 1.81
C ASP A 147 3.11 20.81 3.09
N MET A 148 2.86 19.70 3.81
CA MET A 148 2.08 19.69 5.06
C MET A 148 2.96 20.11 6.24
N THR A 149 2.34 20.81 7.22
CA THR A 149 3.02 21.14 8.46
C THR A 149 3.26 19.90 9.32
N SER A 150 4.33 19.91 10.12
CA SER A 150 4.67 18.79 11.01
C SER A 150 3.50 18.40 11.92
N ARG A 151 2.73 19.40 12.42
CA ARG A 151 1.56 19.17 13.26
C ARG A 151 0.46 18.38 12.54
N GLN A 152 0.16 18.73 11.29
CA GLN A 152 -0.83 18.02 10.47
C GLN A 152 -0.41 16.56 10.21
N ILE A 153 0.88 16.32 10.00
CA ILE A 153 1.41 14.96 9.82
C ILE A 153 1.26 14.16 11.10
N VAL A 154 1.57 14.74 12.27
CA VAL A 154 1.41 14.07 13.57
C VAL A 154 -0.05 13.69 13.80
N GLU A 155 -0.99 14.62 13.60
CA GLU A 155 -2.43 14.38 13.76
C GLU A 155 -2.93 13.26 12.80
N ASN A 156 -2.43 13.22 11.58
CA ASN A 156 -2.73 12.13 10.65
C ASN A 156 -2.18 10.79 11.13
N ILE A 157 -0.98 10.75 11.73
CA ILE A 157 -0.37 9.54 12.29
C ILE A 157 -1.21 9.03 13.46
N GLU A 158 -1.54 9.90 14.40
CA GLU A 158 -2.32 9.56 15.61
C GLU A 158 -3.68 8.93 15.28
N ILE A 159 -4.35 9.44 14.24
CA ILE A 159 -5.65 8.92 13.81
C ILE A 159 -5.52 7.65 12.96
N SER A 160 -4.49 7.57 12.12
CA SER A 160 -4.36 6.46 11.17
C SER A 160 -3.76 5.21 11.80
N VAL A 161 -2.77 5.33 12.69
CA VAL A 161 -2.07 4.18 13.28
C VAL A 161 -3.01 3.21 14.00
N PRO A 162 -3.91 3.64 14.91
CA PRO A 162 -4.86 2.73 15.56
C PRO A 162 -5.75 2.00 14.56
N LYS A 163 -6.27 2.71 13.55
CA LYS A 163 -7.14 2.14 12.52
C LYS A 163 -6.40 1.12 11.64
N ILE A 164 -5.12 1.36 11.33
CA ILE A 164 -4.28 0.42 10.59
C ILE A 164 -4.08 -0.85 11.40
N ILE A 165 -3.74 -0.70 12.68
CA ILE A 165 -3.48 -1.82 13.60
C ILE A 165 -4.71 -2.72 13.75
N GLU A 166 -5.91 -2.15 13.82
CA GLU A 166 -7.17 -2.92 13.84
C GLU A 166 -7.37 -3.79 12.60
N LYS A 167 -6.84 -3.38 11.44
CA LYS A 167 -6.97 -4.12 10.17
C LYS A 167 -5.90 -5.20 10.01
N ILE A 168 -4.85 -5.19 10.84
CA ILE A 168 -3.79 -6.18 10.84
C ILE A 168 -4.20 -7.37 11.72
N PRO A 169 -4.11 -8.63 11.23
CA PRO A 169 -4.33 -9.81 12.06
C PRO A 169 -3.38 -9.82 13.26
N ARG A 170 -3.91 -10.19 14.43
CA ARG A 170 -3.20 -10.18 15.74
C ARG A 170 -2.82 -8.79 16.26
N LYS A 171 -3.26 -7.73 15.60
CA LYS A 171 -3.08 -6.33 16.04
C LYS A 171 -1.61 -6.04 16.42
N TRP A 172 -1.36 -5.42 17.57
CA TRP A 172 -0.02 -5.06 18.05
C TRP A 172 0.96 -6.21 18.15
N ARG A 173 0.50 -7.44 18.45
CA ARG A 173 1.37 -8.61 18.55
C ARG A 173 2.04 -9.00 17.24
N ASN A 174 1.52 -8.57 16.11
CA ASN A 174 2.10 -8.85 14.81
C ASN A 174 2.98 -7.70 14.30
N ILE A 175 3.02 -6.56 14.96
CA ILE A 175 3.82 -5.41 14.55
C ILE A 175 5.22 -5.55 15.15
N GLN A 176 6.21 -5.57 14.27
CA GLN A 176 7.62 -5.58 14.64
C GLN A 176 8.17 -4.18 14.79
N SER A 177 7.94 -3.31 13.79
CA SER A 177 8.41 -1.93 13.84
C SER A 177 7.50 -0.98 13.07
N LEU A 178 7.45 0.27 13.56
CA LEU A 178 6.86 1.40 12.86
C LEU A 178 7.96 2.41 12.57
N SER A 179 8.08 2.83 11.32
CA SER A 179 9.09 3.80 10.91
C SER A 179 8.51 4.83 9.94
N ILE A 180 9.06 6.04 9.99
CA ILE A 180 8.77 7.11 9.05
C ILE A 180 9.91 7.21 8.03
N LYS A 181 9.57 7.41 6.77
CA LYS A 181 10.53 7.72 5.71
C LYS A 181 9.89 8.60 4.63
N THR A 182 10.69 9.38 3.98
CA THR A 182 10.35 10.02 2.70
C THR A 182 10.61 9.04 1.55
N ASN A 183 10.37 9.44 0.31
CA ASN A 183 10.58 8.54 -0.83
C ASN A 183 12.06 8.11 -0.98
N SER A 184 13.00 9.01 -0.71
CA SER A 184 14.45 8.84 -0.91
C SER A 184 15.26 8.70 0.39
N SER A 185 14.66 8.98 1.58
CA SER A 185 15.39 8.93 2.85
C SER A 185 15.52 7.52 3.42
N THR A 186 16.45 7.37 4.37
CA THR A 186 16.49 6.23 5.28
C THR A 186 15.22 6.19 6.14
N SER A 187 14.86 5.02 6.64
CA SER A 187 13.69 4.88 7.52
C SER A 187 14.08 5.19 8.96
N LEU A 188 13.35 6.10 9.59
CA LEU A 188 13.53 6.46 11.00
C LEU A 188 12.52 5.67 11.84
N PRO A 189 12.96 4.79 12.76
CA PRO A 189 12.07 4.02 13.59
C PRO A 189 11.39 4.91 14.64
N ILE A 190 10.07 4.75 14.81
CA ILE A 190 9.28 5.35 15.87
C ILE A 190 9.00 4.34 16.97
N PHE A 191 8.78 3.10 16.57
CA PHE A 191 8.44 1.99 17.46
C PHE A 191 9.13 0.72 16.98
N ASN A 192 9.78 0.01 17.91
CA ASN A 192 10.32 -1.34 17.68
C ASN A 192 9.85 -2.25 18.82
N SER A 193 9.28 -3.40 18.46
CA SER A 193 9.00 -4.44 19.44
C SER A 193 10.29 -5.14 19.79
N LEU A 194 10.58 -5.25 21.10
CA LEU A 194 11.70 -6.06 21.57
C LEU A 194 11.38 -7.55 21.29
N PRO A 195 12.36 -8.35 20.84
CA PRO A 195 12.17 -9.78 20.74
C PRO A 195 11.92 -10.36 22.14
N GLU A 196 10.95 -11.26 22.25
CA GLU A 196 10.74 -11.99 23.51
C GLU A 196 12.03 -12.79 23.82
N ILE A 197 12.58 -12.57 25.00
CA ILE A 197 13.85 -13.20 25.46
C ILE A 197 13.78 -14.74 25.36
N SER A 198 12.59 -15.33 25.49
CA SER A 198 12.34 -16.77 25.33
C SER A 198 12.62 -17.31 23.90
N LYS A 199 12.76 -16.44 22.90
CA LYS A 199 13.08 -16.83 21.51
C LYS A 199 14.53 -16.56 21.11
N LEU A 200 15.31 -15.96 21.99
CA LEU A 200 16.75 -15.97 21.86
C LEU A 200 17.21 -17.40 22.20
N VAL A 201 17.47 -18.19 21.17
CA VAL A 201 18.23 -19.42 21.33
C VAL A 201 19.61 -18.95 21.81
N ILE A 202 19.79 -18.93 23.13
CA ILE A 202 21.11 -18.84 23.72
C ILE A 202 21.74 -20.16 23.27
N ASN A 203 22.62 -20.10 22.27
CA ASN A 203 23.52 -21.17 21.99
C ASN A 203 24.36 -21.31 23.30
N LYS A 204 23.94 -22.23 24.16
CA LYS A 204 24.78 -22.63 25.27
C LYS A 204 26.11 -23.03 24.65
N PRO A 205 27.25 -22.51 25.16
CA PRO A 205 28.54 -23.03 24.74
C PRO A 205 28.44 -24.55 24.91
N ILE A 206 28.75 -25.30 23.87
CA ILE A 206 28.83 -26.77 23.93
C ILE A 206 29.97 -27.03 24.94
N ASP A 207 29.61 -27.50 26.11
CA ASP A 207 30.57 -27.91 27.11
C ASP A 207 31.50 -28.90 26.44
N ASP A 208 32.82 -28.65 26.47
CA ASP A 208 33.81 -29.47 25.76
C ASP A 208 33.85 -30.92 26.27
N ASP A 209 33.24 -31.21 27.40
CA ASP A 209 33.07 -32.54 27.97
C ASP A 209 32.16 -33.50 27.16
N GLU A 210 31.26 -32.98 26.28
CA GLU A 210 30.49 -33.83 25.37
C GLU A 210 31.23 -34.23 24.09
N LYS A 211 32.33 -33.55 23.74
CA LYS A 211 33.14 -33.90 22.56
C LYS A 211 33.99 -35.17 22.80
N GLU A 212 34.36 -35.48 24.03
CA GLU A 212 35.18 -36.63 24.34
C GLU A 212 34.43 -37.95 24.30
N LYS A 213 33.11 -37.92 24.53
CA LYS A 213 32.24 -39.11 24.47
C LYS A 213 31.82 -39.58 23.07
N ARG A 214 32.14 -38.78 22.03
CA ARG A 214 31.78 -39.11 20.65
C ARG A 214 32.94 -39.55 19.75
N ARG A 215 34.11 -39.86 20.31
CA ARG A 215 35.20 -40.48 19.53
C ARG A 215 34.87 -41.98 19.39
N PRO A 216 34.61 -42.51 18.17
CA PRO A 216 34.49 -43.95 17.98
C PRO A 216 35.84 -44.58 18.30
N GLY A 217 35.84 -45.54 19.22
CA GLY A 217 37.01 -46.30 19.59
C GLY A 217 37.66 -46.95 18.38
N CYS A 218 38.93 -46.66 18.20
CA CYS A 218 39.79 -47.32 17.25
C CYS A 218 40.07 -48.72 17.81
N GLU A 219 39.30 -49.77 17.38
CA GLU A 219 39.67 -51.15 17.65
C GLU A 219 40.93 -51.49 16.83
N MET A 220 42.02 -51.60 17.55
CA MET A 220 43.22 -52.32 17.03
C MET A 220 42.82 -53.78 16.82
N ARG A 221 42.80 -54.24 15.62
CA ARG A 221 42.90 -55.68 15.32
C ARG A 221 44.35 -56.02 15.17
N ASP A 222 44.88 -56.65 16.19
CA ASP A 222 46.05 -57.50 16.06
C ASP A 222 45.65 -58.78 15.32
N LYS A 223 46.23 -59.00 14.17
CA LYS A 223 46.87 -60.23 13.66
C LYS A 223 47.19 -60.06 12.17
#